data_c89f65afb4afb5554f9a04e900121e82
#
_entry.id   c89f65afb4afb5554f9a04e900121e82
#
_cell.length_a   1.000
_cell.length_b   1.000
_cell.length_c   1.000
_cell.angle_alpha   90.00
_cell.angle_beta   90.00
_cell.angle_gamma   90.00
#
_symmetry.space_group_name_H-M   'P 1'
#
loop_
_entity.id
_entity.type
_entity.pdbx_description
1 polymer ?
#
loop_
_entity_poly.entity_id
_entity_poly.type
_entity_poly.pdbx_seq_one_letter_code
_entity_poly.pdbx_strand_id
1 'polypeptide(L)'
;MQHSVKVALVVVDHGSRAEASNSSLEDVVREIAALAGDRYVAVLPAHMELAAPTIADAFDAAVAGGAGFVVVALYFLAPGRHSENDVPRLAADAAARHPGLGFAVTASLGPHSALSTLALDRAAEVLRRPRT
;
A
#
# COMPACT_ATOMS: atom_id res chain seq x y z
N MET A 1 -32.79 5.28 -1.76
CA MET A 1 -31.48 5.76 -2.23
C MET A 1 -30.37 4.98 -1.56
N GLN A 2 -29.47 4.46 -2.34
CA GLN A 2 -28.35 3.70 -1.80
C GLN A 2 -27.18 4.64 -1.52
N HIS A 3 -26.58 4.47 -0.38
CA HIS A 3 -25.35 5.18 -0.04
C HIS A 3 -24.18 4.27 -0.36
N SER A 4 -23.35 4.70 -1.29
CA SER A 4 -22.12 3.98 -1.58
C SER A 4 -21.16 4.11 -0.42
N VAL A 5 -20.55 3.00 -0.04
CA VAL A 5 -19.49 3.00 0.97
C VAL A 5 -18.26 3.65 0.35
N LYS A 6 -17.68 4.60 1.06
CA LYS A 6 -16.43 5.23 0.64
C LYS A 6 -15.27 4.32 0.99
N VAL A 7 -14.36 4.17 0.06
CA VAL A 7 -13.23 3.26 0.19
C VAL A 7 -11.93 4.04 0.27
N ALA A 8 -11.09 3.70 1.24
CA ALA A 8 -9.72 4.17 1.30
C ALA A 8 -8.77 3.07 0.85
N LEU A 9 -7.65 3.46 0.28
CA LEU A 9 -6.58 2.55 -0.12
C LEU A 9 -5.38 2.81 0.80
N VAL A 10 -4.94 1.78 1.50
CA VAL A 10 -3.74 1.84 2.35
C VAL A 10 -2.67 0.98 1.69
N VAL A 11 -1.58 1.61 1.28
CA VAL A 11 -0.46 0.94 0.61
C VAL A 11 0.59 0.63 1.66
N VAL A 12 0.88 -0.66 1.85
CA VAL A 12 1.72 -1.13 2.95
C VAL A 12 3.01 -1.72 2.41
N ASP A 13 4.14 -1.22 2.89
CA ASP A 13 5.44 -1.84 2.69
C ASP A 13 5.95 -2.44 4.01
N HIS A 14 7.14 -3.02 3.95
CA HIS A 14 7.73 -3.67 5.13
C HIS A 14 8.07 -2.67 6.23
N GLY A 15 8.57 -1.50 5.86
CA GLY A 15 9.10 -0.53 6.80
C GLY A 15 10.60 -0.70 7.00
N SER A 16 11.26 0.37 7.39
CA SER A 16 12.70 0.41 7.55
C SER A 16 13.06 1.42 8.63
N ARG A 17 14.22 1.24 9.25
CA ARG A 17 14.80 2.26 10.12
C ARG A 17 15.42 3.40 9.31
N ALA A 18 15.70 3.17 8.03
CA ALA A 18 16.24 4.20 7.14
C ALA A 18 15.11 5.11 6.66
N GLU A 19 15.17 6.37 7.01
CA GLU A 19 14.13 7.34 6.67
C GLU A 19 13.95 7.48 5.16
N ALA A 20 15.05 7.44 4.40
CA ALA A 20 14.98 7.54 2.95
C ALA A 20 14.19 6.39 2.33
N SER A 21 14.31 5.18 2.88
CA SER A 21 13.53 4.03 2.42
C SER A 21 12.04 4.21 2.70
N ASN A 22 11.71 4.75 3.87
CA ASN A 22 10.31 4.99 4.24
C ASN A 22 9.69 6.09 3.39
N SER A 23 10.44 7.16 3.10
CA SER A 23 9.91 8.27 2.31
C SER A 23 9.67 7.90 0.86
N SER A 24 10.32 6.86 0.33
CA SER A 24 10.06 6.40 -1.03
C SER A 24 8.64 5.86 -1.18
N LEU A 25 8.06 5.31 -0.12
CA LEU A 25 6.66 4.88 -0.15
C LEU A 25 5.72 6.06 -0.32
N GLU A 26 6.04 7.20 0.25
CA GLU A 26 5.23 8.42 0.08
C GLU A 26 5.18 8.84 -1.38
N ASP A 27 6.30 8.73 -2.10
CA ASP A 27 6.35 9.02 -3.54
C ASP A 27 5.46 8.05 -4.33
N VAL A 28 5.50 6.77 -3.98
CA VAL A 28 4.67 5.75 -4.61
C VAL A 28 3.18 6.05 -4.37
N VAL A 29 2.83 6.40 -3.14
CA VAL A 29 1.45 6.69 -2.77
C VAL A 29 0.93 7.91 -3.52
N ARG A 30 1.74 8.97 -3.66
CA ARG A 30 1.35 10.15 -4.44
C ARG A 30 1.06 9.79 -5.90
N GLU A 31 1.88 8.93 -6.49
CA GLU A 31 1.67 8.50 -7.86
C GLU A 31 0.43 7.63 -8.00
N ILE A 32 0.21 6.70 -7.06
CA ILE A 32 -0.99 5.86 -7.06
C ILE A 32 -2.24 6.74 -6.92
N ALA A 33 -2.20 7.73 -6.03
CA ALA A 33 -3.33 8.64 -5.84
C ALA A 33 -3.64 9.40 -7.12
N ALA A 34 -2.63 9.88 -7.83
CA ALA A 34 -2.81 10.60 -9.09
C ALA A 34 -3.44 9.69 -10.15
N LEU A 35 -2.97 8.46 -10.26
CA LEU A 35 -3.50 7.49 -11.21
C LEU A 35 -4.93 7.05 -10.87
N ALA A 36 -5.24 6.95 -9.60
CA ALA A 36 -6.55 6.50 -9.14
C ALA A 36 -7.64 7.57 -9.32
N GLY A 37 -7.25 8.84 -9.35
CA GLY A 37 -8.21 9.94 -9.43
C GLY A 37 -9.10 9.98 -8.19
N ASP A 38 -10.40 9.92 -8.39
CA ASP A 38 -11.38 10.02 -7.30
C ASP A 38 -11.95 8.68 -6.85
N ARG A 39 -11.32 7.56 -7.25
CA ARG A 39 -11.82 6.23 -6.91
C ARG A 39 -11.78 5.96 -5.41
N TYR A 40 -10.83 6.56 -4.70
CA TYR A 40 -10.66 6.35 -3.26
C TYR A 40 -10.82 7.68 -2.52
N VAL A 41 -11.42 7.62 -1.34
CA VAL A 41 -11.58 8.81 -0.50
C VAL A 41 -10.23 9.24 0.08
N ALA A 42 -9.28 8.32 0.19
CA ALA A 42 -7.91 8.60 0.60
C ALA A 42 -7.00 7.48 0.08
N VAL A 43 -5.75 7.84 -0.24
CA VAL A 43 -4.69 6.88 -0.56
C VAL A 43 -3.57 7.19 0.42
N LEU A 44 -3.24 6.22 1.27
CA LEU A 44 -2.41 6.45 2.44
C LEU A 44 -1.26 5.43 2.51
N PRO A 45 -0.07 5.87 2.93
CA PRO A 45 1.02 4.94 3.19
C PRO A 45 0.89 4.31 4.56
N ALA A 46 1.43 3.12 4.72
CA ALA A 46 1.64 2.51 6.02
C ALA A 46 2.86 1.60 5.96
N HIS A 47 3.57 1.50 7.06
CA HIS A 47 4.69 0.58 7.20
C HIS A 47 4.25 -0.54 8.14
N MET A 48 4.58 -1.78 7.78
CA MET A 48 4.21 -2.92 8.60
C MET A 48 4.88 -2.85 9.96
N GLU A 49 6.15 -2.39 9.99
CA GLU A 49 6.91 -2.25 11.22
C GLU A 49 7.99 -1.19 11.07
N LEU A 50 8.69 -0.86 12.15
CA LEU A 50 9.89 -0.05 12.22
C LEU A 50 9.70 1.45 11.97
N ALA A 51 8.57 1.89 11.46
CA ALA A 51 8.34 3.30 11.15
C ALA A 51 6.84 3.62 11.17
N ALA A 52 6.54 4.87 11.44
CA ALA A 52 5.21 5.43 11.28
C ALA A 52 5.10 6.07 9.88
N PRO A 53 3.89 6.16 9.30
CA PRO A 53 2.64 5.69 9.89
C PRO A 53 2.54 4.17 9.90
N THR A 54 1.98 3.66 10.99
CA THR A 54 1.69 2.23 11.12
C THR A 54 0.39 1.90 10.38
N ILE A 55 0.07 0.61 10.28
CA ILE A 55 -1.22 0.19 9.71
C ILE A 55 -2.37 0.77 10.54
N ALA A 56 -2.27 0.75 11.87
CA ALA A 56 -3.29 1.34 12.74
C ALA A 56 -3.45 2.85 12.49
N ASP A 57 -2.34 3.57 12.35
CA ASP A 57 -2.37 5.00 12.04
C ASP A 57 -3.10 5.28 10.72
N ALA A 58 -2.82 4.49 9.70
CA ALA A 58 -3.45 4.65 8.38
C ALA A 58 -4.95 4.36 8.44
N PHE A 59 -5.36 3.34 9.20
CA PHE A 59 -6.79 3.04 9.39
C PHE A 59 -7.50 4.19 10.10
N ASP A 60 -6.88 4.76 11.12
CA ASP A 60 -7.44 5.92 11.83
C ASP A 60 -7.63 7.10 10.87
N ALA A 61 -6.62 7.37 10.03
CA ALA A 61 -6.69 8.45 9.04
C ALA A 61 -7.76 8.18 7.98
N ALA A 62 -7.88 6.91 7.54
CA ALA A 62 -8.90 6.53 6.56
C ALA A 62 -10.30 6.79 7.09
N VAL A 63 -10.58 6.40 8.34
CA VAL A 63 -11.88 6.61 8.97
C VAL A 63 -12.14 8.11 9.16
N ALA A 64 -11.13 8.86 9.59
CA ALA A 64 -11.24 10.31 9.71
C ALA A 64 -11.58 10.99 8.38
N GLY A 65 -11.14 10.41 7.27
CA GLY A 65 -11.46 10.88 5.93
C GLY A 65 -12.81 10.41 5.39
N GLY A 66 -13.56 9.63 6.18
CA GLY A 66 -14.90 9.21 5.81
C GLY A 66 -14.99 7.80 5.22
N ALA A 67 -13.93 7.02 5.27
CA ALA A 67 -13.95 5.66 4.73
C ALA A 67 -14.80 4.72 5.58
N GLY A 68 -15.61 3.90 4.91
CA GLY A 68 -16.34 2.80 5.53
C GLY A 68 -15.76 1.44 5.18
N PHE A 69 -14.77 1.43 4.29
CA PHE A 69 -14.07 0.22 3.88
C PHE A 69 -12.63 0.58 3.53
N VAL A 70 -11.69 -0.29 3.91
CA VAL A 70 -10.27 -0.08 3.61
C VAL A 70 -9.75 -1.25 2.80
N VAL A 71 -9.15 -0.94 1.64
CA VAL A 71 -8.37 -1.91 0.89
C VAL A 71 -6.91 -1.74 1.30
N VAL A 72 -6.31 -2.82 1.79
CA VAL A 72 -4.90 -2.86 2.16
C VAL A 72 -4.14 -3.45 0.98
N ALA A 73 -3.38 -2.62 0.29
CA ALA A 73 -2.61 -3.04 -0.88
C ALA A 73 -1.20 -3.41 -0.45
N LEU A 74 -0.82 -4.66 -0.68
CA LEU A 74 0.49 -5.16 -0.30
C LEU A 74 1.54 -4.72 -1.31
N TYR A 75 2.42 -3.82 -0.89
CA TYR A 75 3.52 -3.34 -1.73
C TYR A 75 4.78 -4.20 -1.48
N PHE A 76 4.67 -5.48 -1.84
CA PHE A 76 5.72 -6.48 -1.71
C PHE A 76 5.90 -7.19 -3.05
N LEU A 77 7.14 -7.46 -3.42
CA LEU A 77 7.43 -8.08 -4.72
C LEU A 77 7.02 -9.56 -4.79
N ALA A 78 6.92 -10.22 -3.64
CA ALA A 78 6.59 -11.63 -3.60
C ALA A 78 5.78 -11.95 -2.36
N PRO A 79 4.95 -13.01 -2.40
CA PRO A 79 4.26 -13.46 -1.21
C PRO A 79 5.26 -14.00 -0.19
N GLY A 80 4.92 -13.87 1.08
CA GLY A 80 5.75 -14.36 2.17
C GLY A 80 4.99 -14.31 3.47
N ARG A 81 5.65 -14.71 4.56
CA ARG A 81 5.02 -14.78 5.87
C ARG A 81 4.48 -13.42 6.31
N HIS A 82 5.26 -12.35 6.08
CA HIS A 82 4.85 -11.00 6.46
C HIS A 82 3.61 -10.56 5.70
N SER A 83 3.55 -10.79 4.39
CA SER A 83 2.43 -10.35 3.59
C SER A 83 1.19 -11.19 3.82
N GLU A 84 1.34 -12.50 4.04
CA GLU A 84 0.21 -13.42 4.12
C GLU A 84 -0.35 -13.59 5.53
N ASN A 85 0.48 -13.39 6.55
CA ASN A 85 0.07 -13.60 7.95
C ASN A 85 0.08 -12.32 8.77
N ASP A 86 1.17 -11.57 8.75
CA ASP A 86 1.35 -10.43 9.64
C ASP A 86 0.47 -9.24 9.23
N VAL A 87 0.46 -8.88 7.96
CA VAL A 87 -0.35 -7.73 7.51
C VAL A 87 -1.85 -7.98 7.69
N PRO A 88 -2.41 -9.14 7.32
CA PRO A 88 -3.83 -9.40 7.59
C PRO A 88 -4.19 -9.33 9.07
N ARG A 89 -3.32 -9.81 9.95
CA ARG A 89 -3.54 -9.73 11.39
C ARG A 89 -3.52 -8.28 11.88
N LEU A 90 -2.52 -7.50 11.45
CA LEU A 90 -2.43 -6.09 11.82
C LEU A 90 -3.61 -5.28 11.28
N ALA A 91 -4.08 -5.60 10.08
CA ALA A 91 -5.25 -4.96 9.50
C ALA A 91 -6.52 -5.31 10.27
N ALA A 92 -6.68 -6.56 10.68
CA ALA A 92 -7.82 -6.98 11.48
C ALA A 92 -7.83 -6.27 12.84
N ASP A 93 -6.69 -6.17 13.49
CA ASP A 93 -6.56 -5.46 14.77
C ASP A 93 -6.88 -3.98 14.61
N ALA A 94 -6.40 -3.36 13.54
CA ALA A 94 -6.67 -1.96 13.25
C ALA A 94 -8.17 -1.71 12.97
N ALA A 95 -8.79 -2.57 12.17
CA ALA A 95 -10.21 -2.46 11.85
C ALA A 95 -11.10 -2.64 13.09
N ALA A 96 -10.69 -3.50 14.01
CA ALA A 96 -11.45 -3.76 15.23
C ALA A 96 -11.62 -2.50 16.11
N ARG A 97 -10.76 -1.50 15.95
CA ARG A 97 -10.85 -0.22 16.65
C ARG A 97 -11.96 0.68 16.11
N HIS A 98 -12.53 0.33 14.96
CA HIS A 98 -13.55 1.14 14.29
C HIS A 98 -14.77 0.28 13.99
N PRO A 99 -15.77 0.24 14.88
CA PRO A 99 -16.96 -0.59 14.68
C PRO A 99 -17.62 -0.32 13.32
N GLY A 100 -17.93 -1.39 12.60
CA GLY A 100 -18.58 -1.30 11.30
C GLY A 100 -17.63 -1.12 10.12
N LEU A 101 -16.33 -0.92 10.37
CA LEU A 101 -15.34 -0.77 9.30
C LEU A 101 -15.02 -2.12 8.68
N GLY A 102 -15.21 -2.23 7.35
CA GLY A 102 -14.78 -3.41 6.60
C GLY A 102 -13.38 -3.21 6.04
N PHE A 103 -12.71 -4.31 5.73
CA PHE A 103 -11.42 -4.25 5.05
C PHE A 103 -11.18 -5.51 4.24
N ALA A 104 -10.25 -5.41 3.29
CA ALA A 104 -9.73 -6.54 2.53
C ALA A 104 -8.25 -6.29 2.25
N VAL A 105 -7.49 -7.37 2.16
CA VAL A 105 -6.05 -7.31 1.88
C VAL A 105 -5.82 -7.91 0.50
N THR A 106 -5.05 -7.22 -0.34
CA THR A 106 -4.75 -7.69 -1.70
C THR A 106 -3.69 -8.79 -1.68
N ALA A 107 -3.49 -9.43 -2.82
CA ALA A 107 -2.28 -10.22 -3.04
C ALA A 107 -1.06 -9.29 -3.10
N SER A 108 0.14 -9.87 -2.95
CA SER A 108 1.40 -9.15 -3.21
C SER A 108 1.44 -8.70 -4.68
N LEU A 109 2.30 -7.73 -4.99
CA LEU A 109 2.47 -7.24 -6.36
C LEU A 109 2.97 -8.35 -7.30
N GLY A 110 3.87 -9.17 -6.82
CA GLY A 110 4.45 -10.22 -7.63
C GLY A 110 4.20 -11.63 -7.12
N PRO A 111 4.44 -12.62 -7.97
CA PRO A 111 4.86 -12.47 -9.36
C PRO A 111 3.73 -11.90 -10.25
N HIS A 112 4.09 -11.05 -11.20
CA HIS A 112 3.14 -10.45 -12.12
C HIS A 112 3.87 -10.00 -13.39
N SER A 113 3.22 -10.12 -14.55
CA SER A 113 3.84 -9.75 -15.83
C SER A 113 4.24 -8.28 -15.89
N ALA A 114 3.52 -7.40 -15.22
CA ALA A 114 3.88 -5.98 -15.16
C ALA A 114 5.25 -5.76 -14.53
N LEU A 115 5.58 -6.51 -13.48
CA LEU A 115 6.89 -6.44 -12.84
C LEU A 115 7.97 -7.03 -13.71
N SER A 116 7.66 -8.12 -14.43
CA SER A 116 8.61 -8.73 -15.37
C SER A 116 8.95 -7.77 -16.50
N THR A 117 7.95 -7.10 -17.05
CA THR A 117 8.16 -6.07 -18.08
C THR A 117 9.01 -4.93 -17.53
N LEU A 118 8.74 -4.48 -16.32
CA LEU A 118 9.52 -3.42 -15.69
C LEU A 118 10.98 -3.84 -15.51
N ALA A 119 11.24 -5.08 -15.12
CA ALA A 119 12.61 -5.58 -14.99
C ALA A 119 13.36 -5.52 -16.33
N LEU A 120 12.69 -5.88 -17.41
CA LEU A 120 13.28 -5.79 -18.75
C LEU A 120 13.52 -4.34 -19.17
N ASP A 121 12.61 -3.43 -18.83
CA ASP A 121 12.78 -2.01 -19.12
C ASP A 121 13.98 -1.43 -18.38
N ARG A 122 14.17 -1.82 -17.13
CA ARG A 122 15.34 -1.39 -16.34
C ARG A 122 16.64 -1.89 -16.97
N ALA A 123 16.65 -3.14 -17.43
CA ALA A 123 17.83 -3.68 -18.14
C ALA A 123 18.12 -2.90 -19.42
N ALA A 124 17.08 -2.58 -20.18
CA ALA A 124 17.23 -1.81 -21.42
C ALA A 124 17.81 -0.42 -21.17
N GLU A 125 17.40 0.23 -20.06
CA GLU A 125 17.94 1.55 -19.67
C GLU A 125 19.46 1.50 -19.50
N VAL A 126 19.97 0.46 -18.82
CA VAL A 126 21.40 0.30 -18.59
C VAL A 126 22.15 0.08 -19.90
N LEU A 127 21.57 -0.69 -20.82
CA LEU A 127 22.20 -0.96 -22.11
C LEU A 127 22.24 0.27 -23.01
N ARG A 128 21.35 1.23 -22.82
CA ARG A 128 21.36 2.48 -23.60
C ARG A 128 22.34 3.51 -23.07
N ARG A 129 22.90 3.33 -21.87
CA ARG A 129 23.87 4.30 -21.32
C ARG A 129 25.21 4.15 -22.01
N PRO A 130 25.93 5.26 -22.28
CA PRO A 130 27.28 5.16 -22.79
C PRO A 130 28.16 4.38 -21.81
N ARG A 131 29.01 3.53 -22.38
CA ARG A 131 29.97 2.78 -21.58
C ARG A 131 31.26 3.59 -21.48
N THR A 132 31.78 3.68 -20.26
CA THR A 132 33.04 4.36 -19.97
C THR A 132 34.11 3.37 -19.61
#